data_b9ac5d786727039ce65b408899247114
#
_entry.id   b9ac5d786727039ce65b408899247114
#
_cell.length_a   1.000
_cell.length_b   1.000
_cell.length_c   1.000
_cell.angle_alpha   90.00
_cell.angle_beta   90.00
_cell.angle_gamma   90.00
#
_symmetry.space_group_name_H-M   'P 1'
#
loop_
_entity.id
_entity.type
_entity.pdbx_description
1 polymer ?
#
loop_
_entity_poly.entity_id
_entity_poly.type
_entity_poly.pdbx_seq_one_letter_code
_entity_poly.pdbx_strand_id
1 'polypeptide(L)'
;MDNMSSAVIELAAKHLGAFKIKNGQVVAEYCPICKGNNHDRETFAVGLNNGLWQCLRGSCAKKGNFTQLCNLFGEVPPTSYAMPAITKEEKKSFSKPNPDKIKPLTSEITTYLGTRYISEETLNDWHIGSDDKGNIVFPFYRDGVLTFAKYRQPRKVMKGEGSKEWAEPNAEPILFGMDMTTFNKPLVITEGEIDALSLYEAGVSNVVSVPMGCNNMEWINLCWDWLDKFNQIILFGDSDEPGRNMVAVLSTRLGEDRCMIPQEYPELIWKGKDENRICKDANEILCCHGAEFLKKMVDDCQPAPIKGAIDVGKIAYVDPLDTPRIMTKIQKLDQMTGGFQEGGVSILSGKSGEGKSTLTGILLLNAIEDGMKAAVYSGELSQQIFLDWILTQASENKYIGYRRDERAGKNLPCVSKEVRERIQKWLEGNLFLFDNKIVVEQEQTKAILGVFEGLARRYGCKLFVVDNLMSALTSPEEENRAQAKFTAQLKAFASKYRCHVIMVAHPRKSNGKKEFENEDISGSSAIGNLADFVINVERYPTRGIRLTKNRIFGDKGFINCDYDPATRRLSQHGVPEFRYSWDHSGIQEPEHPANELPEFKKDEGQEEDPF
;
A
#
# COMPACT_ATOMS: atom_id res chain seq x y z
N MET A 1 9.02 -31.56 16.79
CA MET A 1 9.11 -31.17 15.36
C MET A 1 7.87 -30.38 15.04
N ASP A 2 8.03 -29.25 14.37
CA ASP A 2 6.91 -28.44 13.90
C ASP A 2 5.95 -29.25 13.03
N ASN A 3 4.66 -28.93 13.11
CA ASN A 3 3.62 -29.56 12.28
C ASN A 3 3.98 -29.50 10.78
N MET A 4 4.56 -28.38 10.30
CA MET A 4 5.01 -28.22 8.91
C MET A 4 6.17 -29.15 8.57
N SER A 5 7.18 -29.22 9.42
CA SER A 5 8.35 -30.09 9.23
C SER A 5 7.92 -31.56 9.07
N SER A 6 6.97 -32.00 9.90
CA SER A 6 6.42 -33.35 9.81
C SER A 6 5.67 -33.61 8.50
N ALA A 7 4.83 -32.66 8.07
CA ALA A 7 4.08 -32.75 6.82
C ALA A 7 5.00 -32.72 5.58
N VAL A 8 6.05 -31.88 5.59
CA VAL A 8 7.04 -31.84 4.49
C VAL A 8 7.81 -33.15 4.39
N ILE A 9 8.23 -33.74 5.53
CA ILE A 9 8.96 -35.02 5.56
C ILE A 9 8.04 -36.15 5.09
N GLU A 10 6.79 -36.18 5.52
CA GLU A 10 5.81 -37.19 5.09
C GLU A 10 5.55 -37.12 3.57
N LEU A 11 5.32 -35.91 3.03
CA LEU A 11 5.16 -35.71 1.59
C LEU A 11 6.40 -36.12 0.82
N ALA A 12 7.59 -35.78 1.33
CA ALA A 12 8.87 -36.12 0.72
C ALA A 12 9.07 -37.65 0.66
N ALA A 13 8.75 -38.35 1.75
CA ALA A 13 8.86 -39.80 1.82
C ALA A 13 7.91 -40.50 0.82
N LYS A 14 6.74 -39.93 0.55
CA LYS A 14 5.77 -40.48 -0.41
C LYS A 14 6.13 -40.21 -1.86
N HIS A 15 6.66 -39.01 -2.18
CA HIS A 15 6.70 -38.52 -3.56
C HIS A 15 8.06 -38.08 -4.10
N LEU A 16 9.04 -37.81 -3.23
CA LEU A 16 10.33 -37.27 -3.69
C LEU A 16 11.43 -38.35 -3.88
N GLY A 17 11.14 -39.61 -3.56
CA GLY A 17 12.12 -40.70 -3.65
C GLY A 17 13.26 -40.51 -2.64
N ALA A 18 14.53 -40.67 -3.10
CA ALA A 18 15.67 -40.45 -2.23
C ALA A 18 15.85 -38.96 -1.93
N PHE A 19 15.91 -38.59 -0.67
CA PHE A 19 16.16 -37.23 -0.22
C PHE A 19 17.06 -37.19 1.02
N LYS A 20 17.64 -36.01 1.28
CA LYS A 20 18.44 -35.71 2.49
C LYS A 20 17.88 -34.46 3.17
N ILE A 21 18.07 -34.39 4.48
CA ILE A 21 17.78 -33.14 5.22
C ILE A 21 19.10 -32.41 5.42
N LYS A 22 19.19 -31.19 4.84
CA LYS A 22 20.34 -30.30 4.95
C LYS A 22 19.86 -28.89 5.25
N ASN A 23 20.48 -28.22 6.23
CA ASN A 23 20.23 -26.79 6.54
C ASN A 23 18.74 -26.43 6.68
N GLY A 24 17.93 -27.26 7.36
CA GLY A 24 16.50 -27.02 7.54
C GLY A 24 15.64 -27.21 6.28
N GLN A 25 16.16 -27.92 5.27
CA GLN A 25 15.45 -28.24 4.04
C GLN A 25 15.50 -29.73 3.74
N VAL A 26 14.44 -30.25 3.15
CA VAL A 26 14.45 -31.52 2.42
C VAL A 26 15.03 -31.25 1.05
N VAL A 27 16.11 -31.94 0.68
CA VAL A 27 16.75 -31.85 -0.63
C VAL A 27 16.59 -33.18 -1.34
N ALA A 28 15.79 -33.21 -2.40
CA ALA A 28 15.55 -34.41 -3.18
C ALA A 28 16.70 -34.70 -4.16
N GLU A 29 16.96 -35.97 -4.38
CA GLU A 29 18.00 -36.40 -5.35
C GLU A 29 17.68 -35.88 -6.76
N TYR A 30 16.44 -35.91 -7.17
CA TYR A 30 15.96 -35.36 -8.45
C TYR A 30 14.74 -34.48 -8.27
N CYS A 31 14.60 -33.48 -9.13
CA CYS A 31 13.40 -32.66 -9.16
C CYS A 31 12.20 -33.49 -9.66
N PRO A 32 11.09 -33.58 -8.92
CA PRO A 32 9.93 -34.38 -9.32
C PRO A 32 9.22 -33.81 -10.55
N ILE A 33 9.47 -32.56 -10.91
CA ILE A 33 8.79 -31.86 -12.00
C ILE A 33 9.55 -32.02 -13.32
N CYS A 34 10.86 -31.76 -13.33
CA CYS A 34 11.67 -31.82 -14.54
C CYS A 34 12.48 -33.11 -14.67
N LYS A 35 12.45 -33.95 -13.66
CA LYS A 35 13.14 -35.28 -13.58
C LYS A 35 14.64 -35.26 -13.88
N GLY A 36 15.30 -34.10 -14.01
CA GLY A 36 16.75 -33.91 -14.18
C GLY A 36 17.55 -35.01 -14.86
N ASN A 37 18.79 -34.72 -15.29
CA ASN A 37 19.74 -35.76 -15.76
C ASN A 37 20.69 -36.12 -14.61
N ASN A 38 21.54 -37.10 -14.79
CA ASN A 38 22.53 -37.57 -13.80
C ASN A 38 23.49 -36.48 -13.29
N HIS A 39 23.58 -35.34 -13.98
CA HIS A 39 24.42 -34.20 -13.59
C HIS A 39 23.66 -33.16 -12.75
N ASP A 40 22.31 -33.28 -12.56
CA ASP A 40 21.45 -32.29 -11.91
C ASP A 40 20.88 -32.82 -10.59
N ARG A 41 21.69 -33.54 -9.82
CA ARG A 41 21.31 -34.04 -8.51
C ARG A 41 21.20 -32.91 -7.48
N GLU A 42 20.30 -33.09 -6.49
CA GLU A 42 20.12 -32.20 -5.35
C GLU A 42 19.71 -30.76 -5.75
N THR A 43 19.04 -30.58 -6.88
CA THR A 43 18.58 -29.26 -7.35
C THR A 43 17.16 -28.90 -6.90
N PHE A 44 16.44 -29.80 -6.21
CA PHE A 44 15.10 -29.54 -5.70
C PHE A 44 15.09 -29.56 -4.19
N ALA A 45 14.66 -28.46 -3.58
CA ALA A 45 14.62 -28.31 -2.14
C ALA A 45 13.25 -27.84 -1.65
N VAL A 46 12.85 -28.30 -0.44
CA VAL A 46 11.63 -27.88 0.26
C VAL A 46 12.02 -27.48 1.67
N GLY A 47 11.70 -26.25 2.08
CA GLY A 47 11.96 -25.73 3.41
C GLY A 47 11.10 -26.45 4.46
N LEU A 48 11.73 -26.99 5.51
CA LEU A 48 11.03 -27.72 6.59
C LEU A 48 10.08 -26.81 7.37
N ASN A 49 10.47 -25.55 7.61
CA ASN A 49 9.73 -24.65 8.49
C ASN A 49 8.63 -23.87 7.76
N ASN A 50 8.75 -23.70 6.42
CA ASN A 50 7.86 -22.84 5.65
C ASN A 50 7.19 -23.53 4.47
N GLY A 51 7.58 -24.77 4.15
CA GLY A 51 7.05 -25.52 3.03
C GLY A 51 7.30 -24.90 1.64
N LEU A 52 8.11 -23.84 1.55
CA LEU A 52 8.49 -23.25 0.27
C LEU A 52 9.43 -24.19 -0.46
N TRP A 53 9.19 -24.41 -1.74
CA TRP A 53 10.01 -25.29 -2.55
C TRP A 53 10.48 -24.61 -3.83
N GLN A 54 11.63 -25.04 -4.32
CA GLN A 54 12.16 -24.57 -5.59
C GLN A 54 13.05 -25.62 -6.25
N CYS A 55 13.07 -25.58 -7.58
CA CYS A 55 14.08 -26.24 -8.38
C CYS A 55 15.12 -25.21 -8.82
N LEU A 56 16.37 -25.41 -8.41
CA LEU A 56 17.49 -24.51 -8.74
C LEU A 56 18.00 -24.67 -10.18
N ARG A 57 17.45 -25.61 -10.93
CA ARG A 57 17.82 -25.83 -12.31
C ARG A 57 17.25 -24.75 -13.21
N GLY A 58 18.10 -24.00 -13.93
CA GLY A 58 17.69 -22.86 -14.76
C GLY A 58 16.62 -23.21 -15.82
N SER A 59 16.67 -24.42 -16.38
CA SER A 59 15.67 -24.89 -17.37
C SER A 59 14.32 -25.27 -16.74
N CYS A 60 14.23 -25.48 -15.41
CA CYS A 60 13.01 -25.77 -14.68
C CYS A 60 12.52 -24.54 -13.93
N ALA A 61 13.36 -23.97 -13.09
CA ALA A 61 13.15 -22.76 -12.28
C ALA A 61 11.79 -22.68 -11.54
N LYS A 62 11.05 -23.82 -11.43
CA LYS A 62 9.76 -23.88 -10.78
C LYS A 62 9.92 -23.78 -9.27
N LYS A 63 9.06 -22.99 -8.66
CA LYS A 63 9.00 -22.77 -7.20
C LYS A 63 7.54 -22.62 -6.76
N GLY A 64 7.29 -22.79 -5.48
CA GLY A 64 5.96 -22.66 -4.94
C GLY A 64 5.89 -22.87 -3.42
N ASN A 65 4.67 -22.91 -2.89
CA ASN A 65 4.38 -23.20 -1.50
C ASN A 65 3.96 -24.66 -1.28
N PHE A 66 3.80 -25.06 -0.02
CA PHE A 66 3.47 -26.44 0.35
C PHE A 66 2.13 -26.92 -0.23
N THR A 67 1.12 -26.06 -0.25
CA THR A 67 -0.19 -26.39 -0.86
C THR A 67 -0.06 -26.69 -2.35
N GLN A 68 0.73 -25.90 -3.08
CA GLN A 68 1.00 -26.13 -4.49
C GLN A 68 1.79 -27.42 -4.71
N LEU A 69 2.69 -27.75 -3.78
CA LEU A 69 3.43 -29.02 -3.83
C LEU A 69 2.52 -30.24 -3.59
N CYS A 70 1.62 -30.15 -2.60
CA CYS A 70 0.61 -31.18 -2.36
C CYS A 70 -0.28 -31.38 -3.59
N ASN A 71 -0.80 -30.30 -4.17
CA ASN A 71 -1.65 -30.37 -5.37
C ASN A 71 -0.92 -31.00 -6.56
N LEU A 72 0.37 -30.79 -6.69
CA LEU A 72 1.20 -31.34 -7.76
C LEU A 72 1.27 -32.89 -7.69
N PHE A 73 1.12 -33.44 -6.48
CA PHE A 73 1.12 -34.87 -6.22
C PHE A 73 -0.29 -35.45 -5.98
N GLY A 74 -1.34 -34.63 -6.09
CA GLY A 74 -2.72 -35.06 -5.82
C GLY A 74 -3.01 -35.31 -4.34
N GLU A 75 -2.18 -34.78 -3.43
CA GLU A 75 -2.36 -34.88 -1.99
C GLU A 75 -3.20 -33.71 -1.48
N VAL A 76 -4.02 -33.98 -0.46
CA VAL A 76 -4.77 -32.93 0.23
C VAL A 76 -3.88 -32.30 1.29
N PRO A 77 -3.61 -30.99 1.22
CA PRO A 77 -2.81 -30.34 2.25
C PRO A 77 -3.50 -30.48 3.62
N PRO A 78 -2.75 -30.71 4.71
CA PRO A 78 -3.31 -30.79 6.04
C PRO A 78 -4.19 -29.57 6.35
N THR A 79 -5.35 -29.76 6.96
CA THR A 79 -6.35 -28.71 7.24
C THR A 79 -5.82 -27.53 8.07
N SER A 80 -4.76 -27.75 8.84
CA SER A 80 -4.04 -26.68 9.56
C SER A 80 -3.22 -25.75 8.66
N TYR A 81 -3.00 -26.11 7.40
CA TYR A 81 -2.26 -25.35 6.39
C TYR A 81 -3.10 -25.00 5.15
N ALA A 82 -4.36 -25.44 5.13
CA ALA A 82 -5.31 -24.82 4.23
C ALA A 82 -5.40 -23.37 4.67
N MET A 83 -4.73 -22.47 3.96
CA MET A 83 -5.17 -21.08 3.97
C MET A 83 -6.68 -21.15 3.79
N PRO A 84 -7.49 -20.47 4.65
CA PRO A 84 -8.91 -20.35 4.38
C PRO A 84 -8.98 -20.02 2.90
N ALA A 85 -9.74 -20.81 2.14
CA ALA A 85 -9.95 -20.52 0.75
C ALA A 85 -10.22 -19.03 0.73
N ILE A 86 -9.37 -18.28 0.02
CA ILE A 86 -9.60 -16.87 -0.21
C ILE A 86 -11.02 -16.89 -0.71
N THR A 87 -11.97 -16.54 0.16
CA THR A 87 -13.35 -16.30 -0.25
C THR A 87 -13.14 -15.36 -1.39
N LYS A 88 -13.49 -15.80 -2.60
CA LYS A 88 -13.28 -15.02 -3.82
C LYS A 88 -13.58 -13.60 -3.43
N GLU A 89 -12.53 -12.75 -3.34
CA GLU A 89 -12.74 -11.31 -3.36
C GLU A 89 -13.78 -11.16 -4.46
N GLU A 90 -14.92 -10.57 -4.15
CA GLU A 90 -15.80 -10.09 -5.20
C GLU A 90 -14.91 -9.09 -5.94
N LYS A 91 -14.29 -9.61 -7.00
CA LYS A 91 -13.42 -8.79 -7.84
C LYS A 91 -14.26 -7.60 -8.21
N LYS A 92 -13.81 -6.40 -7.87
CA LYS A 92 -14.36 -5.16 -8.39
C LYS A 92 -14.78 -5.47 -9.83
N SER A 93 -16.05 -5.53 -10.12
CA SER A 93 -16.52 -5.92 -11.45
C SER A 93 -16.23 -4.76 -12.39
N PHE A 94 -15.13 -4.86 -13.10
CA PHE A 94 -14.78 -3.90 -14.13
C PHE A 94 -15.63 -4.15 -15.38
N SER A 95 -16.04 -3.08 -16.03
CA SER A 95 -16.66 -3.14 -17.35
C SER A 95 -15.59 -3.27 -18.42
N LYS A 96 -15.85 -4.10 -19.44
CA LYS A 96 -14.96 -4.15 -20.61
C LYS A 96 -15.33 -3.05 -21.58
N PRO A 97 -14.34 -2.33 -22.14
CA PRO A 97 -14.60 -1.40 -23.24
C PRO A 97 -15.26 -2.13 -24.42
N ASN A 98 -16.15 -1.43 -25.15
CA ASN A 98 -16.75 -2.01 -26.35
C ASN A 98 -15.77 -1.87 -27.55
N PRO A 99 -15.29 -2.98 -28.15
CA PRO A 99 -14.38 -2.94 -29.29
C PRO A 99 -14.97 -2.20 -30.51
N ASP A 100 -16.28 -2.22 -30.69
CA ASP A 100 -16.95 -1.56 -31.82
C ASP A 100 -16.83 -0.03 -31.79
N LYS A 101 -16.47 0.55 -30.66
CA LYS A 101 -16.19 1.99 -30.53
C LYS A 101 -14.81 2.37 -31.06
N ILE A 102 -13.92 1.41 -31.29
CA ILE A 102 -12.59 1.66 -31.85
C ILE A 102 -12.69 1.53 -33.36
N LYS A 103 -12.59 2.67 -34.01
CA LYS A 103 -12.64 2.79 -35.49
C LYS A 103 -11.21 2.81 -36.06
N PRO A 104 -11.05 2.54 -37.36
CA PRO A 104 -9.77 2.71 -38.04
C PRO A 104 -9.16 4.09 -37.83
N LEU A 105 -7.86 4.21 -37.97
CA LEU A 105 -7.14 5.48 -37.93
C LEU A 105 -7.67 6.46 -38.99
N THR A 106 -7.80 7.70 -38.59
CA THR A 106 -8.11 8.80 -39.52
C THR A 106 -6.82 9.49 -39.98
N SER A 107 -6.84 10.09 -41.16
CA SER A 107 -5.70 10.86 -41.68
C SER A 107 -5.28 12.02 -40.76
N GLU A 108 -6.23 12.60 -40.04
CA GLU A 108 -5.96 13.64 -39.04
C GLU A 108 -5.11 13.13 -37.88
N ILE A 109 -5.45 11.95 -37.34
CA ILE A 109 -4.72 11.31 -36.25
C ILE A 109 -3.32 10.88 -36.71
N THR A 110 -3.23 10.25 -37.91
CA THR A 110 -1.94 9.85 -38.48
C THR A 110 -1.04 11.07 -38.71
N THR A 111 -1.60 12.17 -39.25
CA THR A 111 -0.86 13.42 -39.42
C THR A 111 -0.41 13.99 -38.05
N TYR A 112 -1.30 14.05 -37.05
CA TYR A 112 -0.97 14.56 -35.73
C TYR A 112 0.15 13.76 -35.05
N LEU A 113 0.07 12.42 -35.07
CA LEU A 113 1.10 11.56 -34.48
C LEU A 113 2.38 11.54 -35.32
N GLY A 114 2.27 11.71 -36.65
CA GLY A 114 3.41 11.91 -37.54
C GLY A 114 4.20 13.20 -37.24
N THR A 115 3.55 14.28 -36.76
CA THR A 115 4.27 15.47 -36.28
C THR A 115 5.09 15.21 -35.03
N ARG A 116 4.84 14.09 -34.36
CA ARG A 116 5.56 13.58 -33.18
C ARG A 116 6.55 12.46 -33.50
N TYR A 117 6.83 12.28 -34.78
CA TYR A 117 7.75 11.26 -35.33
C TYR A 117 7.33 9.82 -34.98
N ILE A 118 6.03 9.56 -34.86
CA ILE A 118 5.48 8.22 -34.72
C ILE A 118 4.92 7.79 -36.07
N SER A 119 5.43 6.68 -36.61
CA SER A 119 5.08 6.15 -37.92
C SER A 119 3.70 5.47 -37.92
N GLU A 120 3.11 5.35 -39.08
CA GLU A 120 1.85 4.61 -39.27
C GLU A 120 2.03 3.12 -38.99
N GLU A 121 3.21 2.56 -39.23
CA GLU A 121 3.57 1.18 -38.85
C GLU A 121 3.45 0.97 -37.36
N THR A 122 4.08 1.83 -36.54
CA THR A 122 3.96 1.82 -35.07
C THR A 122 2.50 1.92 -34.62
N LEU A 123 1.71 2.80 -35.21
CA LEU A 123 0.29 2.96 -34.87
C LEU A 123 -0.52 1.70 -35.17
N ASN A 124 -0.25 1.02 -36.26
CA ASN A 124 -0.92 -0.22 -36.64
C ASN A 124 -0.51 -1.37 -35.73
N ASP A 125 0.80 -1.53 -35.41
CA ASP A 125 1.31 -2.55 -34.49
C ASP A 125 0.64 -2.44 -33.12
N TRP A 126 0.45 -1.22 -32.64
CA TRP A 126 -0.18 -0.94 -31.35
C TRP A 126 -1.70 -0.84 -31.37
N HIS A 127 -2.32 -1.14 -32.53
CA HIS A 127 -3.77 -1.11 -32.74
C HIS A 127 -4.40 0.24 -32.36
N ILE A 128 -3.67 1.36 -32.55
CA ILE A 128 -4.20 2.68 -32.29
C ILE A 128 -5.36 2.94 -33.22
N GLY A 129 -6.44 3.48 -32.69
CA GLY A 129 -7.66 3.74 -33.46
C GLY A 129 -8.20 5.15 -33.26
N SER A 130 -9.42 5.35 -33.78
CA SER A 130 -10.20 6.57 -33.56
C SER A 130 -11.54 6.24 -32.92
N ASP A 131 -12.20 7.23 -32.30
CA ASP A 131 -13.62 7.16 -31.97
C ASP A 131 -14.48 7.89 -33.02
N ASP A 132 -15.80 7.81 -32.85
CA ASP A 132 -16.77 8.48 -33.75
C ASP A 132 -16.63 10.02 -33.75
N LYS A 133 -15.89 10.61 -32.82
CA LYS A 133 -15.64 12.06 -32.71
C LYS A 133 -14.27 12.47 -33.23
N GLY A 134 -13.48 11.53 -33.77
CA GLY A 134 -12.13 11.77 -34.26
C GLY A 134 -11.06 11.87 -33.15
N ASN A 135 -11.34 11.41 -31.94
CA ASN A 135 -10.32 11.34 -30.90
C ASN A 135 -9.43 10.11 -31.09
N ILE A 136 -8.19 10.19 -30.66
CA ILE A 136 -7.26 9.05 -30.62
C ILE A 136 -7.74 8.08 -29.57
N VAL A 137 -7.80 6.80 -29.89
CA VAL A 137 -8.09 5.72 -28.97
C VAL A 137 -6.84 4.88 -28.76
N PHE A 138 -6.37 4.79 -27.52
CA PHE A 138 -5.33 3.89 -27.09
C PHE A 138 -5.99 2.65 -26.48
N PRO A 139 -5.96 1.49 -27.14
CA PRO A 139 -6.52 0.26 -26.60
C PRO A 139 -5.50 -0.48 -25.74
N PHE A 140 -5.92 -0.93 -24.58
CA PHE A 140 -5.07 -1.68 -23.64
C PHE A 140 -5.51 -3.15 -23.63
N TYR A 141 -4.62 -4.03 -24.01
CA TYR A 141 -4.88 -5.46 -24.07
C TYR A 141 -4.17 -6.21 -22.97
N ARG A 142 -4.84 -7.25 -22.46
CA ARG A 142 -4.27 -8.27 -21.61
C ARG A 142 -4.72 -9.64 -22.12
N ASP A 143 -3.75 -10.50 -22.45
CA ASP A 143 -3.99 -11.85 -23.00
C ASP A 143 -4.93 -11.82 -24.23
N GLY A 144 -4.73 -10.87 -25.13
CA GLY A 144 -5.53 -10.65 -26.34
C GLY A 144 -6.91 -10.04 -26.10
N VAL A 145 -7.25 -9.69 -24.86
CA VAL A 145 -8.57 -9.12 -24.51
C VAL A 145 -8.46 -7.62 -24.28
N LEU A 146 -9.30 -6.84 -24.97
CA LEU A 146 -9.44 -5.41 -24.70
C LEU A 146 -9.97 -5.21 -23.28
N THR A 147 -9.13 -4.67 -22.39
CA THR A 147 -9.42 -4.56 -20.97
C THR A 147 -9.63 -3.12 -20.52
N PHE A 148 -8.92 -2.17 -21.16
CA PHE A 148 -9.01 -0.75 -20.87
C PHE A 148 -8.90 0.05 -22.15
N ALA A 149 -9.44 1.26 -22.18
CA ALA A 149 -9.28 2.18 -23.31
C ALA A 149 -9.14 3.61 -22.80
N LYS A 150 -8.20 4.35 -23.40
CA LYS A 150 -7.98 5.76 -23.13
C LYS A 150 -8.16 6.56 -24.38
N TYR A 151 -8.74 7.73 -24.24
CA TYR A 151 -9.09 8.62 -25.34
C TYR A 151 -8.32 9.93 -25.21
N ARG A 152 -7.88 10.50 -26.33
CA ARG A 152 -7.15 11.77 -26.35
C ARG A 152 -7.53 12.60 -27.57
N GLN A 153 -7.70 13.89 -27.37
CA GLN A 153 -7.91 14.82 -28.48
C GLN A 153 -6.63 14.96 -29.33
N PRO A 154 -6.71 14.86 -30.70
CA PRO A 154 -5.54 15.00 -31.59
C PRO A 154 -5.13 16.47 -31.77
N ARG A 155 -5.22 17.28 -30.72
CA ARG A 155 -4.86 18.70 -30.74
C ARG A 155 -4.41 19.20 -29.40
N LYS A 156 -3.82 20.40 -29.36
CA LYS A 156 -3.54 21.09 -28.10
C LYS A 156 -4.84 21.63 -27.52
N VAL A 157 -5.18 21.23 -26.31
CA VAL A 157 -6.36 21.68 -25.57
C VAL A 157 -5.97 22.85 -24.67
N MET A 158 -6.70 23.96 -24.78
CA MET A 158 -6.47 25.15 -23.96
C MET A 158 -7.21 25.04 -22.62
N LYS A 159 -6.73 25.77 -21.61
CA LYS A 159 -7.35 25.77 -20.28
C LYS A 159 -8.81 26.25 -20.37
N GLY A 160 -9.75 25.37 -20.00
CA GLY A 160 -11.20 25.65 -20.07
C GLY A 160 -11.94 24.98 -21.23
N GLU A 161 -11.26 24.36 -22.19
CA GLU A 161 -11.86 23.65 -23.34
C GLU A 161 -12.25 22.19 -23.06
N GLY A 162 -12.24 21.75 -21.82
CA GLY A 162 -12.53 20.38 -21.45
C GLY A 162 -11.28 19.56 -21.15
N SER A 163 -11.45 18.23 -21.04
CA SER A 163 -10.35 17.32 -20.75
C SER A 163 -9.55 17.01 -22.01
N LYS A 164 -8.22 17.05 -21.92
CA LYS A 164 -7.31 16.64 -22.99
C LYS A 164 -7.39 15.14 -23.25
N GLU A 165 -7.57 14.37 -22.21
CA GLU A 165 -7.63 12.90 -22.22
C GLU A 165 -8.59 12.39 -21.16
N TRP A 166 -9.18 11.22 -21.39
CA TRP A 166 -10.08 10.53 -20.47
C TRP A 166 -10.04 9.02 -20.71
N ALA A 167 -10.49 8.26 -19.73
CA ALA A 167 -10.56 6.81 -19.80
C ALA A 167 -12.00 6.32 -19.88
N GLU A 168 -12.20 5.08 -20.37
CA GLU A 168 -13.49 4.39 -20.30
C GLU A 168 -13.90 4.21 -18.82
N PRO A 169 -15.12 4.63 -18.43
CA PRO A 169 -15.56 4.52 -17.04
C PRO A 169 -15.61 3.07 -16.55
N ASN A 170 -15.20 2.84 -15.31
CA ASN A 170 -15.22 1.51 -14.65
C ASN A 170 -14.46 0.40 -15.38
N ALA A 171 -13.60 0.71 -16.34
CA ALA A 171 -12.72 -0.26 -16.95
C ALA A 171 -11.51 -0.55 -16.03
N GLU A 172 -10.99 -1.77 -16.12
CA GLU A 172 -9.84 -2.20 -15.30
C GLU A 172 -8.57 -1.50 -15.76
N PRO A 173 -7.94 -0.61 -14.96
CA PRO A 173 -6.73 0.09 -15.36
C PRO A 173 -5.55 -0.88 -15.37
N ILE A 174 -5.06 -1.19 -16.56
CA ILE A 174 -3.87 -2.00 -16.79
C ILE A 174 -2.81 -1.18 -17.54
N LEU A 175 -1.59 -1.70 -17.68
CA LEU A 175 -0.55 -1.03 -18.44
C LEU A 175 -0.84 -1.08 -19.95
N PHE A 176 -0.55 0.01 -20.67
CA PHE A 176 -0.62 0.05 -22.12
C PHE A 176 0.56 -0.71 -22.71
N GLY A 177 0.32 -1.61 -23.65
CA GLY A 177 1.35 -2.39 -24.33
C GLY A 177 1.73 -3.71 -23.62
N MET A 178 0.97 -4.19 -22.63
CA MET A 178 1.30 -5.44 -21.93
C MET A 178 1.49 -6.63 -22.88
N ASP A 179 0.64 -6.75 -23.90
CA ASP A 179 0.67 -7.89 -24.84
C ASP A 179 1.81 -7.77 -25.89
N MET A 180 2.44 -6.61 -25.98
CA MET A 180 3.59 -6.35 -26.86
C MET A 180 4.92 -6.78 -26.24
N THR A 181 4.93 -7.23 -24.99
CA THR A 181 6.13 -7.46 -24.20
C THR A 181 6.48 -8.93 -24.02
N THR A 182 7.75 -9.21 -23.71
CA THR A 182 8.27 -10.53 -23.39
C THR A 182 9.02 -10.50 -22.07
N PHE A 183 8.95 -11.58 -21.27
CA PHE A 183 9.55 -11.61 -19.92
C PHE A 183 11.07 -11.86 -19.89
N ASN A 184 11.70 -12.09 -21.03
CA ASN A 184 13.14 -12.35 -21.17
C ASN A 184 13.98 -11.09 -21.45
N LYS A 185 13.34 -9.94 -21.54
CA LYS A 185 13.98 -8.63 -21.75
C LYS A 185 13.62 -7.68 -20.60
N PRO A 186 14.45 -6.65 -20.34
CA PRO A 186 14.07 -5.57 -19.44
C PRO A 186 12.74 -4.92 -19.87
N LEU A 187 11.89 -4.58 -18.90
CA LEU A 187 10.65 -3.84 -19.14
C LEU A 187 10.91 -2.35 -19.01
N VAL A 188 10.53 -1.55 -19.98
CA VAL A 188 10.54 -0.10 -19.88
C VAL A 188 9.14 0.38 -19.51
N ILE A 189 9.01 1.22 -18.46
CA ILE A 189 7.74 1.82 -18.03
C ILE A 189 7.83 3.33 -18.22
N THR A 190 6.91 3.90 -19.00
CA THR A 190 6.78 5.34 -19.24
C THR A 190 5.54 5.92 -18.56
N GLU A 191 5.43 7.26 -18.50
CA GLU A 191 4.27 7.94 -17.95
C GLU A 191 3.10 8.00 -18.94
N GLY A 192 3.37 8.22 -20.22
CA GLY A 192 2.35 8.42 -21.26
C GLY A 192 2.41 7.40 -22.38
N GLU A 193 1.26 7.20 -23.06
CA GLU A 193 1.14 6.28 -24.19
C GLU A 193 2.02 6.73 -25.37
N ILE A 194 2.09 8.05 -25.61
CA ILE A 194 2.93 8.61 -26.68
C ILE A 194 4.41 8.37 -26.42
N ASP A 195 4.84 8.36 -25.16
CA ASP A 195 6.22 8.04 -24.78
C ASP A 195 6.56 6.59 -25.03
N ALA A 196 5.61 5.68 -24.73
CA ALA A 196 5.76 4.27 -25.05
C ALA A 196 5.87 4.04 -26.56
N LEU A 197 5.01 4.70 -27.36
CA LEU A 197 5.09 4.64 -28.82
C LEU A 197 6.40 5.22 -29.34
N SER A 198 6.91 6.29 -28.73
CA SER A 198 8.19 6.93 -29.12
C SER A 198 9.38 6.03 -28.86
N LEU A 199 9.37 5.30 -27.75
CA LEU A 199 10.39 4.31 -27.43
C LEU A 199 10.31 3.10 -28.39
N TYR A 200 9.11 2.65 -28.71
CA TYR A 200 8.90 1.59 -29.69
C TYR A 200 9.41 1.99 -31.08
N GLU A 201 9.12 3.21 -31.51
CA GLU A 201 9.63 3.81 -32.75
C GLU A 201 11.17 3.86 -32.77
N ALA A 202 11.79 4.06 -31.60
CA ALA A 202 13.23 4.01 -31.43
C ALA A 202 13.81 2.58 -31.37
N GLY A 203 12.98 1.54 -31.53
CA GLY A 203 13.40 0.13 -31.53
C GLY A 203 13.45 -0.50 -30.15
N VAL A 204 12.82 0.09 -29.13
CA VAL A 204 12.65 -0.48 -27.79
C VAL A 204 11.34 -1.27 -27.75
N SER A 205 11.41 -2.57 -28.02
CA SER A 205 10.21 -3.41 -28.19
C SER A 205 9.49 -3.77 -26.89
N ASN A 206 10.17 -3.67 -25.73
CA ASN A 206 9.65 -4.13 -24.43
C ASN A 206 9.25 -2.93 -23.56
N VAL A 207 8.27 -2.16 -24.00
CA VAL A 207 7.85 -0.92 -23.37
C VAL A 207 6.36 -0.91 -23.08
N VAL A 208 5.98 -0.28 -21.96
CA VAL A 208 4.60 -0.06 -21.52
C VAL A 208 4.45 1.35 -20.95
N SER A 209 3.21 1.86 -20.89
CA SER A 209 2.95 3.08 -20.15
C SER A 209 1.89 2.88 -19.05
N VAL A 210 1.92 3.76 -18.04
CA VAL A 210 0.92 3.75 -16.97
C VAL A 210 -0.43 4.27 -17.49
N PRO A 211 -1.57 3.72 -17.03
CA PRO A 211 -2.88 4.03 -17.63
C PRO A 211 -3.44 5.41 -17.23
N MET A 212 -3.08 5.92 -16.06
CA MET A 212 -3.76 7.07 -15.43
C MET A 212 -2.80 8.16 -14.95
N GLY A 213 -1.58 8.24 -15.51
CA GLY A 213 -0.52 9.17 -15.05
C GLY A 213 -0.05 8.86 -13.62
N CYS A 214 0.73 9.80 -13.05
CA CYS A 214 1.46 9.58 -11.79
C CYS A 214 0.59 9.48 -10.53
N ASN A 215 -0.65 9.98 -10.55
CA ASN A 215 -1.45 10.15 -9.34
C ASN A 215 -2.28 8.92 -8.95
N ASN A 216 -2.51 7.99 -9.87
CA ASN A 216 -3.28 6.77 -9.60
C ASN A 216 -2.43 5.52 -9.81
N MET A 217 -2.08 4.85 -8.71
CA MET A 217 -1.24 3.66 -8.70
C MET A 217 -2.04 2.36 -8.47
N GLU A 218 -3.37 2.38 -8.60
CA GLU A 218 -4.23 1.19 -8.41
C GLU A 218 -3.86 0.05 -9.38
N TRP A 219 -3.46 0.41 -10.60
CA TRP A 219 -3.03 -0.52 -11.64
C TRP A 219 -1.88 -1.45 -11.22
N ILE A 220 -1.01 -1.02 -10.27
CA ILE A 220 0.10 -1.84 -9.79
C ILE A 220 -0.43 -3.11 -9.13
N ASN A 221 -1.50 -3.01 -8.32
CA ASN A 221 -2.09 -4.17 -7.67
C ASN A 221 -2.67 -5.14 -8.69
N LEU A 222 -3.31 -4.61 -9.74
CA LEU A 222 -3.96 -5.38 -10.79
C LEU A 222 -2.96 -6.03 -11.76
N CYS A 223 -1.76 -5.45 -11.88
CA CYS A 223 -0.68 -5.95 -12.74
C CYS A 223 0.46 -6.61 -11.94
N TRP A 224 0.32 -6.80 -10.62
CA TRP A 224 1.42 -7.22 -9.76
C TRP A 224 2.08 -8.52 -10.21
N ASP A 225 1.28 -9.57 -10.42
CA ASP A 225 1.79 -10.90 -10.79
C ASP A 225 2.44 -10.92 -12.19
N TRP A 226 2.07 -9.96 -13.05
CA TRP A 226 2.68 -9.75 -14.35
C TRP A 226 4.00 -9.00 -14.23
N LEU A 227 4.03 -7.90 -13.45
CA LEU A 227 5.23 -7.10 -13.18
C LEU A 227 6.32 -7.90 -12.44
N ASP A 228 5.92 -8.83 -11.58
CA ASP A 228 6.86 -9.64 -10.80
C ASP A 228 7.63 -10.67 -11.66
N LYS A 229 7.20 -10.89 -12.90
CA LYS A 229 7.90 -11.77 -13.85
C LYS A 229 9.15 -11.13 -14.47
N PHE A 230 9.29 -9.79 -14.38
CA PHE A 230 10.44 -9.10 -14.96
C PHE A 230 11.58 -9.01 -13.95
N ASN A 231 12.77 -9.44 -14.37
CA ASN A 231 13.98 -9.35 -13.55
C ASN A 231 14.56 -7.94 -13.50
N GLN A 232 14.34 -7.14 -14.55
CA GLN A 232 14.85 -5.78 -14.67
C GLN A 232 13.76 -4.87 -15.24
N ILE A 233 13.62 -3.70 -14.64
CA ILE A 233 12.61 -2.70 -15.00
C ILE A 233 13.30 -1.35 -15.16
N ILE A 234 13.14 -0.72 -16.30
CA ILE A 234 13.63 0.62 -16.59
C ILE A 234 12.48 1.59 -16.39
N LEU A 235 12.63 2.52 -15.48
CA LEU A 235 11.63 3.54 -15.18
C LEU A 235 11.97 4.82 -15.96
N PHE A 236 11.37 4.97 -17.12
CA PHE A 236 11.58 6.11 -18.00
C PHE A 236 10.43 7.12 -17.81
N GLY A 237 10.46 7.85 -16.68
CA GLY A 237 9.45 8.88 -16.36
C GLY A 237 9.75 10.21 -17.01
N ASP A 238 8.82 11.17 -16.90
CA ASP A 238 9.05 12.54 -17.32
C ASP A 238 10.15 13.20 -16.47
N SER A 239 10.87 14.17 -17.03
CA SER A 239 11.92 14.93 -16.33
C SER A 239 11.36 15.95 -15.34
N ASP A 240 10.05 16.19 -15.32
CA ASP A 240 9.40 17.10 -14.38
C ASP A 240 9.19 16.47 -13.00
N GLU A 241 8.68 17.25 -12.05
CA GLU A 241 8.50 16.80 -10.67
C GLU A 241 7.51 15.62 -10.54
N PRO A 242 6.31 15.63 -11.18
CA PRO A 242 5.42 14.50 -11.18
C PRO A 242 6.07 13.21 -11.71
N GLY A 243 6.79 13.28 -12.82
CA GLY A 243 7.49 12.13 -13.40
C GLY A 243 8.58 11.58 -12.46
N ARG A 244 9.38 12.45 -11.86
CA ARG A 244 10.38 12.04 -10.85
C ARG A 244 9.74 11.37 -9.64
N ASN A 245 8.60 11.88 -9.18
CA ASN A 245 7.84 11.28 -8.07
C ASN A 245 7.30 9.90 -8.45
N MET A 246 6.77 9.75 -9.67
CA MET A 246 6.34 8.44 -10.19
C MET A 246 7.49 7.43 -10.17
N VAL A 247 8.65 7.80 -10.71
CA VAL A 247 9.85 6.95 -10.72
C VAL A 247 10.25 6.53 -9.30
N ALA A 248 10.27 7.46 -8.35
CA ALA A 248 10.60 7.17 -6.96
C ALA A 248 9.60 6.20 -6.31
N VAL A 249 8.30 6.40 -6.53
CA VAL A 249 7.24 5.51 -6.01
C VAL A 249 7.33 4.14 -6.64
N LEU A 250 7.48 4.06 -7.97
CA LEU A 250 7.58 2.78 -8.68
C LEU A 250 8.83 2.01 -8.29
N SER A 251 9.99 2.67 -8.21
CA SER A 251 11.25 2.05 -7.77
C SER A 251 11.10 1.42 -6.39
N THR A 252 10.50 2.15 -5.44
CA THR A 252 10.27 1.63 -4.08
C THR A 252 9.29 0.45 -4.08
N ARG A 253 8.22 0.51 -4.87
CA ARG A 253 7.19 -0.54 -4.91
C ARG A 253 7.65 -1.78 -5.66
N LEU A 254 8.32 -1.61 -6.80
CA LEU A 254 8.75 -2.71 -7.66
C LEU A 254 10.06 -3.37 -7.19
N GLY A 255 10.85 -2.67 -6.38
CA GLY A 255 12.15 -3.12 -5.86
C GLY A 255 13.30 -2.34 -6.49
N GLU A 256 14.04 -1.58 -5.65
CA GLU A 256 15.15 -0.73 -6.08
C GLU A 256 16.30 -1.50 -6.75
N ASP A 257 16.47 -2.76 -6.35
CA ASP A 257 17.51 -3.66 -6.84
C ASP A 257 17.34 -4.10 -8.31
N ARG A 258 16.13 -4.04 -8.83
CA ARG A 258 15.82 -4.38 -10.23
C ARG A 258 15.39 -3.17 -11.08
N CYS A 259 15.29 -1.99 -10.48
CA CYS A 259 14.91 -0.77 -11.19
C CYS A 259 16.12 0.01 -11.67
N MET A 260 16.07 0.40 -12.95
CA MET A 260 17.07 1.23 -13.64
C MET A 260 16.42 2.55 -14.02
N ILE A 261 17.19 3.62 -14.09
CA ILE A 261 16.72 4.96 -14.47
C ILE A 261 17.68 5.61 -15.48
N PRO A 262 17.19 6.48 -16.38
CA PRO A 262 18.04 7.35 -17.17
C PRO A 262 18.87 8.28 -16.27
N GLN A 263 20.11 8.56 -16.65
CA GLN A 263 20.98 9.41 -15.86
C GLN A 263 20.69 10.89 -16.03
N GLU A 264 20.62 11.36 -17.26
CA GLU A 264 20.41 12.76 -17.58
C GLU A 264 19.51 12.90 -18.81
N TYR A 265 18.62 13.89 -18.79
CA TYR A 265 17.78 14.27 -19.91
C TYR A 265 18.50 15.32 -20.74
N PRO A 266 18.53 15.20 -22.09
CA PRO A 266 19.22 16.15 -22.94
C PRO A 266 18.50 17.51 -22.99
N GLU A 267 19.22 18.53 -23.41
CA GLU A 267 18.65 19.85 -23.69
C GLU A 267 17.64 19.78 -24.83
N LEU A 268 16.55 20.56 -24.72
CA LEU A 268 15.56 20.66 -25.76
C LEU A 268 16.04 21.59 -26.87
N ILE A 269 16.36 21.02 -28.02
CA ILE A 269 16.76 21.76 -29.22
C ILE A 269 15.72 21.52 -30.30
N TRP A 270 14.72 22.41 -30.41
CA TRP A 270 13.65 22.27 -31.39
C TRP A 270 13.90 23.13 -32.60
N LYS A 271 13.98 22.50 -33.80
CA LYS A 271 14.22 23.19 -35.08
C LYS A 271 15.45 24.13 -35.04
N GLY A 272 16.51 23.72 -34.34
CA GLY A 272 17.74 24.48 -34.22
C GLY A 272 17.67 25.70 -33.28
N LYS A 273 16.60 25.81 -32.48
CA LYS A 273 16.48 26.79 -31.39
C LYS A 273 16.58 26.08 -30.06
N ASP A 274 17.49 26.55 -29.23
CA ASP A 274 17.59 26.18 -27.83
C ASP A 274 16.45 26.85 -27.05
N GLU A 275 15.64 26.06 -26.35
CA GLU A 275 14.55 26.55 -25.49
C GLU A 275 14.99 26.76 -24.04
N ASN A 276 16.30 26.64 -23.72
CA ASN A 276 16.87 26.78 -22.39
C ASN A 276 16.20 25.87 -21.34
N ARG A 277 15.77 24.68 -21.73
CA ARG A 277 15.25 23.65 -20.84
C ARG A 277 15.65 22.26 -21.32
N ILE A 278 15.62 21.30 -20.43
CA ILE A 278 15.81 19.89 -20.80
C ILE A 278 14.55 19.33 -21.46
N CYS A 279 14.71 18.27 -22.26
CA CYS A 279 13.58 17.49 -22.79
C CYS A 279 12.74 16.95 -21.64
N LYS A 280 11.42 17.06 -21.78
CA LYS A 280 10.50 16.65 -20.74
C LYS A 280 10.31 15.13 -20.72
N ASP A 281 10.08 14.54 -21.88
CA ASP A 281 9.59 13.18 -22.07
C ASP A 281 10.31 12.46 -23.22
N ALA A 282 10.02 11.18 -23.40
CA ALA A 282 10.63 10.38 -24.46
C ALA A 282 10.26 10.88 -25.86
N ASN A 283 9.06 11.45 -26.04
CA ASN A 283 8.66 11.98 -27.31
C ASN A 283 9.45 13.25 -27.70
N GLU A 284 9.69 14.16 -26.78
CA GLU A 284 10.55 15.32 -27.04
C GLU A 284 11.98 14.88 -27.40
N ILE A 285 12.52 13.85 -26.74
CA ILE A 285 13.85 13.31 -27.05
C ILE A 285 13.86 12.71 -28.46
N LEU A 286 12.87 11.91 -28.81
CA LEU A 286 12.73 11.36 -30.16
C LEU A 286 12.70 12.46 -31.23
N CYS A 287 11.89 13.48 -31.00
CA CYS A 287 11.72 14.61 -31.93
C CYS A 287 12.96 15.48 -32.10
N CYS A 288 13.75 15.65 -31.02
CA CYS A 288 14.89 16.57 -31.02
C CYS A 288 16.22 15.87 -31.33
N HIS A 289 16.40 14.64 -30.87
CA HIS A 289 17.68 13.92 -30.90
C HIS A 289 17.63 12.63 -31.73
N GLY A 290 16.44 12.17 -32.11
CA GLY A 290 16.23 11.00 -32.97
C GLY A 290 16.21 9.68 -32.23
N ALA A 291 15.87 8.62 -32.98
CA ALA A 291 15.61 7.29 -32.46
C ALA A 291 16.86 6.63 -31.83
N GLU A 292 18.02 6.76 -32.50
CA GLU A 292 19.27 6.15 -31.99
C GLU A 292 19.69 6.74 -30.65
N PHE A 293 19.54 8.06 -30.47
CA PHE A 293 19.85 8.70 -29.19
C PHE A 293 18.89 8.22 -28.08
N LEU A 294 17.58 8.20 -28.34
CA LEU A 294 16.59 7.75 -27.38
C LEU A 294 16.82 6.28 -26.97
N LYS A 295 17.12 5.41 -27.94
CA LYS A 295 17.46 4.00 -27.66
C LYS A 295 18.71 3.89 -26.80
N LYS A 296 19.75 4.64 -27.13
CA LYS A 296 20.99 4.68 -26.35
C LYS A 296 20.74 5.11 -24.90
N MET A 297 19.87 6.07 -24.66
CA MET A 297 19.49 6.47 -23.29
C MET A 297 18.87 5.31 -22.49
N VAL A 298 18.09 4.45 -23.13
CA VAL A 298 17.53 3.25 -22.51
C VAL A 298 18.62 2.23 -22.21
N ASP A 299 19.52 2.00 -23.17
CA ASP A 299 20.62 1.04 -23.05
C ASP A 299 21.64 1.49 -21.98
N ASP A 300 21.85 2.79 -21.79
CA ASP A 300 22.77 3.41 -20.83
C ASP A 300 22.14 3.64 -19.43
N CYS A 301 20.89 3.22 -19.19
CA CYS A 301 20.24 3.33 -17.88
C CYS A 301 21.05 2.64 -16.79
N GLN A 302 21.18 3.30 -15.65
CA GLN A 302 21.97 2.83 -14.53
C GLN A 302 21.09 2.50 -13.32
N PRO A 303 21.52 1.60 -12.42
CA PRO A 303 20.88 1.45 -11.12
C PRO A 303 20.82 2.81 -10.42
N ALA A 304 19.79 3.00 -9.60
CA ALA A 304 19.70 4.20 -8.75
C ALA A 304 21.02 4.41 -7.98
N PRO A 305 21.46 5.67 -7.76
CA PRO A 305 22.75 5.99 -7.15
C PRO A 305 23.01 5.25 -5.83
N ILE A 306 24.29 5.10 -5.48
CA ILE A 306 24.78 4.32 -4.33
C ILE A 306 23.86 4.45 -3.12
N LYS A 307 23.33 3.30 -2.69
CA LYS A 307 22.42 3.17 -1.55
C LYS A 307 23.02 3.81 -0.30
N GLY A 308 22.38 4.89 0.18
CA GLY A 308 22.82 5.60 1.38
C GLY A 308 23.68 6.85 1.15
N ALA A 309 24.01 7.21 -0.10
CA ALA A 309 24.65 8.49 -0.43
C ALA A 309 23.74 9.30 -1.36
N ILE A 310 23.35 10.48 -0.93
CA ILE A 310 22.60 11.43 -1.74
C ILE A 310 23.46 12.70 -1.88
N ASP A 311 23.70 13.11 -3.12
CA ASP A 311 24.29 14.40 -3.39
C ASP A 311 23.28 15.50 -3.05
N VAL A 312 23.53 16.23 -1.95
CA VAL A 312 22.61 17.26 -1.44
C VAL A 312 22.37 18.36 -2.49
N GLY A 313 23.38 18.66 -3.32
CA GLY A 313 23.24 19.65 -4.40
C GLY A 313 22.32 19.22 -5.55
N LYS A 314 22.02 17.89 -5.65
CA LYS A 314 21.11 17.32 -6.64
C LYS A 314 19.70 17.03 -6.09
N ILE A 315 19.46 17.31 -4.79
CA ILE A 315 18.12 17.13 -4.20
C ILE A 315 17.23 18.23 -4.79
N ALA A 316 16.16 17.79 -5.48
CA ALA A 316 15.12 18.71 -5.89
C ALA A 316 14.46 19.35 -4.66
N TYR A 317 14.43 20.67 -4.61
CA TYR A 317 13.73 21.37 -3.54
C TYR A 317 12.22 21.09 -3.68
N VAL A 318 11.62 20.60 -2.64
CA VAL A 318 10.17 20.48 -2.50
C VAL A 318 9.73 21.42 -1.42
N ASP A 319 8.75 22.27 -1.70
CA ASP A 319 8.22 23.17 -0.67
C ASP A 319 7.63 22.30 0.47
N PRO A 320 8.02 22.53 1.72
CA PRO A 320 7.46 21.80 2.85
C PRO A 320 5.92 21.90 2.95
N LEU A 321 5.32 22.94 2.36
CA LEU A 321 3.85 23.09 2.31
C LEU A 321 3.20 22.14 1.30
N ASP A 322 3.90 21.74 0.27
CA ASP A 322 3.40 20.81 -0.77
C ASP A 322 3.67 19.34 -0.42
N THR A 323 4.40 19.09 0.67
CA THR A 323 4.70 17.70 1.09
C THR A 323 3.42 17.00 1.58
N PRO A 324 3.08 15.81 1.04
CA PRO A 324 1.91 15.06 1.48
C PRO A 324 1.97 14.76 2.98
N ARG A 325 0.85 14.99 3.67
CA ARG A 325 0.72 14.78 5.10
C ARG A 325 -0.56 14.02 5.41
N ILE A 326 -0.50 13.20 6.45
CA ILE A 326 -1.66 12.49 6.95
C ILE A 326 -2.30 13.37 8.03
N MET A 327 -3.48 13.90 7.73
CA MET A 327 -4.20 14.75 8.67
C MET A 327 -4.90 13.89 9.71
N THR A 328 -4.80 14.30 10.98
CA THR A 328 -5.46 13.60 12.09
C THR A 328 -6.95 13.90 12.17
N LYS A 329 -7.42 14.98 11.50
CA LYS A 329 -8.76 15.57 11.61
C LYS A 329 -9.13 15.99 13.03
N ILE A 330 -8.17 16.04 13.93
CA ILE A 330 -8.26 16.70 15.22
C ILE A 330 -7.68 18.11 15.03
N GLN A 331 -8.55 19.08 14.81
CA GLN A 331 -8.19 20.41 14.29
C GLN A 331 -7.00 21.04 15.01
N LYS A 332 -7.01 21.04 16.33
CA LYS A 332 -5.92 21.64 17.12
C LYS A 332 -4.63 20.82 17.05
N LEU A 333 -4.73 19.50 16.93
CA LEU A 333 -3.54 18.65 16.75
C LEU A 333 -2.91 18.92 15.38
N ASP A 334 -3.73 19.01 14.33
CA ASP A 334 -3.27 19.33 13.00
C ASP A 334 -2.67 20.75 12.89
N GLN A 335 -3.26 21.72 13.60
CA GLN A 335 -2.66 23.08 13.69
C GLN A 335 -1.27 23.07 14.34
N MET A 336 -1.07 22.24 15.37
CA MET A 336 0.21 22.16 16.07
C MET A 336 1.25 21.33 15.30
N THR A 337 0.86 20.25 14.64
CA THR A 337 1.77 19.29 13.98
C THR A 337 1.89 19.50 12.48
N GLY A 338 0.92 20.19 11.88
CA GLY A 338 0.74 20.25 10.43
C GLY A 338 0.38 18.90 9.80
N GLY A 339 -0.10 17.92 10.58
CA GLY A 339 -0.31 16.53 10.17
C GLY A 339 0.94 15.66 10.28
N PHE A 340 0.78 14.35 10.13
CA PHE A 340 1.88 13.39 10.16
C PHE A 340 2.60 13.35 8.82
N GLN A 341 3.92 13.52 8.85
CA GLN A 341 4.75 13.54 7.64
C GLN A 341 5.14 12.14 7.18
N GLU A 342 5.29 11.96 5.87
CA GLU A 342 5.91 10.77 5.29
C GLU A 342 7.36 10.61 5.81
N GLY A 343 7.79 9.36 6.02
CA GLY A 343 9.09 9.04 6.63
C GLY A 343 9.14 9.28 8.14
N GLY A 344 8.01 9.66 8.76
CA GLY A 344 7.89 9.98 10.17
C GLY A 344 7.51 8.80 11.06
N VAL A 345 7.81 8.95 12.36
CA VAL A 345 7.39 8.03 13.41
C VAL A 345 6.81 8.83 14.57
N SER A 346 5.63 8.47 15.03
CA SER A 346 4.99 9.05 16.21
C SER A 346 4.83 8.02 17.32
N ILE A 347 4.90 8.47 18.56
CA ILE A 347 4.56 7.66 19.73
C ILE A 347 3.22 8.13 20.28
N LEU A 348 2.33 7.17 20.45
CA LEU A 348 1.08 7.33 21.19
C LEU A 348 1.22 6.64 22.55
N SER A 349 1.10 7.40 23.64
CA SER A 349 1.23 6.90 25.00
C SER A 349 0.01 7.26 25.84
N GLY A 350 -0.06 6.71 27.06
CA GLY A 350 -1.11 6.91 28.03
C GLY A 350 -1.27 5.67 28.92
N LYS A 351 -1.82 5.85 30.12
CA LYS A 351 -2.06 4.75 31.06
C LYS A 351 -3.06 3.75 30.47
N SER A 352 -3.14 2.56 31.05
CA SER A 352 -4.16 1.58 30.68
C SER A 352 -5.57 2.18 30.86
N GLY A 353 -6.44 2.00 29.87
CA GLY A 353 -7.82 2.52 29.90
C GLY A 353 -7.99 4.01 29.56
N GLU A 354 -6.93 4.77 29.22
CA GLU A 354 -7.04 6.19 28.88
C GLU A 354 -7.51 6.46 27.44
N GLY A 355 -7.59 5.43 26.57
CA GLY A 355 -8.13 5.57 25.21
C GLY A 355 -7.10 5.56 24.08
N LYS A 356 -5.92 4.96 24.30
CA LYS A 356 -4.90 4.81 23.23
C LYS A 356 -5.45 4.10 21.99
N SER A 357 -6.02 2.91 22.16
CA SER A 357 -6.59 2.15 21.03
C SER A 357 -7.80 2.84 20.42
N THR A 358 -8.55 3.62 21.22
CA THR A 358 -9.62 4.51 20.74
C THR A 358 -9.07 5.54 19.77
N LEU A 359 -8.04 6.29 20.17
CA LEU A 359 -7.42 7.30 19.31
C LEU A 359 -6.76 6.64 18.09
N THR A 360 -6.10 5.49 18.24
CA THR A 360 -5.55 4.71 17.14
C THR A 360 -6.60 4.41 16.05
N GLY A 361 -7.77 3.90 16.45
CA GLY A 361 -8.85 3.58 15.52
C GLY A 361 -9.35 4.82 14.77
N ILE A 362 -9.51 5.96 15.47
CA ILE A 362 -9.91 7.23 14.86
C ILE A 362 -8.88 7.71 13.84
N LEU A 363 -7.60 7.67 14.16
CA LEU A 363 -6.53 8.08 13.24
C LEU A 363 -6.49 7.19 11.97
N LEU A 364 -6.71 5.88 12.11
CA LEU A 364 -6.82 4.95 10.99
C LEU A 364 -8.01 5.31 10.08
N LEU A 365 -9.19 5.50 10.67
CA LEU A 365 -10.41 5.85 9.94
C LEU A 365 -10.30 7.21 9.24
N ASN A 366 -9.70 8.19 9.89
CA ASN A 366 -9.48 9.52 9.32
C ASN A 366 -8.52 9.50 8.14
N ALA A 367 -7.47 8.69 8.20
CA ALA A 367 -6.55 8.49 7.08
C ALA A 367 -7.24 7.83 5.87
N ILE A 368 -8.11 6.83 6.13
CA ILE A 368 -8.89 6.16 5.08
C ILE A 368 -9.87 7.14 4.41
N GLU A 369 -10.50 8.01 5.20
CA GLU A 369 -11.39 9.05 4.68
C GLU A 369 -10.68 10.03 3.74
N ASP A 370 -9.39 10.28 3.96
CA ASP A 370 -8.55 11.07 3.06
C ASP A 370 -8.01 10.26 1.85
N GLY A 371 -8.56 9.06 1.63
CA GLY A 371 -8.18 8.18 0.52
C GLY A 371 -6.87 7.45 0.71
N MET A 372 -6.30 7.46 1.92
CA MET A 372 -5.07 6.74 2.23
C MET A 372 -5.39 5.31 2.69
N LYS A 373 -4.47 4.40 2.41
CA LYS A 373 -4.56 3.03 2.92
C LYS A 373 -3.73 2.89 4.18
N ALA A 374 -4.25 2.12 5.13
CA ALA A 374 -3.64 1.96 6.44
C ALA A 374 -3.49 0.49 6.81
N ALA A 375 -2.51 0.20 7.66
CA ALA A 375 -2.28 -1.12 8.21
C ALA A 375 -1.99 -1.06 9.71
N VAL A 376 -2.44 -2.07 10.45
CA VAL A 376 -2.27 -2.12 11.90
C VAL A 376 -1.85 -3.51 12.36
N TYR A 377 -0.85 -3.56 13.23
CA TYR A 377 -0.59 -4.67 14.12
C TYR A 377 -1.26 -4.37 15.46
N SER A 378 -2.17 -5.24 15.89
CA SER A 378 -2.78 -5.18 17.22
C SER A 378 -2.41 -6.42 18.01
N GLY A 379 -1.59 -6.24 19.03
CA GLY A 379 -1.15 -7.35 19.91
C GLY A 379 -2.09 -7.62 21.08
N GLU A 380 -3.00 -6.69 21.39
CA GLU A 380 -3.90 -6.80 22.54
C GLU A 380 -5.32 -7.22 22.14
N LEU A 381 -5.79 -6.80 20.97
CA LEU A 381 -7.15 -7.07 20.52
C LEU A 381 -7.21 -8.26 19.56
N SER A 382 -8.15 -9.17 19.79
CA SER A 382 -8.47 -10.16 18.78
C SER A 382 -9.06 -9.52 17.53
N GLN A 383 -8.97 -10.21 16.38
CA GLN A 383 -9.48 -9.71 15.10
C GLN A 383 -10.95 -9.28 15.19
N GLN A 384 -11.78 -10.05 15.91
CA GLN A 384 -13.21 -9.76 16.04
C GLN A 384 -13.47 -8.53 16.91
N ILE A 385 -12.74 -8.38 18.01
CA ILE A 385 -12.86 -7.19 18.90
C ILE A 385 -12.35 -5.95 18.16
N PHE A 386 -11.24 -6.05 17.45
CA PHE A 386 -10.72 -4.95 16.65
C PHE A 386 -11.73 -4.52 15.57
N LEU A 387 -12.30 -5.48 14.84
CA LEU A 387 -13.32 -5.20 13.83
C LEU A 387 -14.55 -4.51 14.45
N ASP A 388 -15.07 -5.04 15.56
CA ASP A 388 -16.21 -4.45 16.26
C ASP A 388 -15.95 -3.00 16.69
N TRP A 389 -14.75 -2.73 17.22
CA TRP A 389 -14.35 -1.37 17.60
C TRP A 389 -14.29 -0.43 16.40
N ILE A 390 -13.66 -0.83 15.32
CA ILE A 390 -13.54 -0.03 14.10
C ILE A 390 -14.93 0.24 13.50
N LEU A 391 -15.81 -0.76 13.44
CA LEU A 391 -17.18 -0.59 12.94
C LEU A 391 -17.98 0.37 13.81
N THR A 392 -17.86 0.27 15.14
CA THR A 392 -18.52 1.15 16.08
C THR A 392 -18.01 2.58 15.95
N GLN A 393 -16.69 2.78 15.83
CA GLN A 393 -16.09 4.09 15.65
C GLN A 393 -16.38 4.72 14.28
N ALA A 394 -16.50 3.90 13.23
CA ALA A 394 -16.87 4.40 11.91
C ALA A 394 -18.35 4.80 11.82
N SER A 395 -19.21 4.26 12.67
CA SER A 395 -20.65 4.57 12.67
C SER A 395 -20.96 5.90 13.34
N GLU A 396 -22.16 6.42 13.11
CA GLU A 396 -22.72 7.57 13.84
C GLU A 396 -23.69 7.09 14.93
N ASN A 397 -23.96 7.94 15.92
CA ASN A 397 -24.87 7.64 17.03
C ASN A 397 -26.27 7.15 16.57
N LYS A 398 -26.76 7.69 15.46
CA LYS A 398 -28.07 7.30 14.90
C LYS A 398 -28.13 5.82 14.44
N TYR A 399 -26.96 5.19 14.21
CA TYR A 399 -26.85 3.78 13.79
C TYR A 399 -26.46 2.84 14.92
N ILE A 400 -26.26 3.35 16.14
CA ILE A 400 -25.93 2.55 17.31
C ILE A 400 -27.22 2.08 17.99
N GLY A 401 -27.44 0.78 17.97
CA GLY A 401 -28.39 0.08 18.81
C GLY A 401 -27.71 -0.50 20.05
N TYR A 402 -28.51 -1.03 20.98
CA TYR A 402 -27.97 -1.69 22.17
C TYR A 402 -28.46 -3.13 22.22
N ARG A 403 -27.54 -4.05 22.50
CA ARG A 403 -27.86 -5.45 22.73
C ARG A 403 -27.47 -5.83 24.14
N ARG A 404 -28.42 -6.45 24.86
CA ARG A 404 -28.14 -6.92 26.22
C ARG A 404 -27.30 -8.18 26.19
N ASP A 405 -26.19 -8.14 26.90
CA ASP A 405 -25.41 -9.35 27.25
C ASP A 405 -26.01 -9.90 28.55
N GLU A 406 -26.78 -10.97 28.44
CA GLU A 406 -27.46 -11.60 29.58
C GLU A 406 -26.48 -12.17 30.59
N ARG A 407 -25.24 -12.55 30.17
CA ARG A 407 -24.22 -13.08 31.06
C ARG A 407 -23.60 -11.99 31.93
N ALA A 408 -23.31 -10.83 31.33
CA ALA A 408 -22.74 -9.70 32.03
C ALA A 408 -23.81 -8.78 32.64
N GLY A 409 -25.09 -8.92 32.26
CA GLY A 409 -26.18 -8.03 32.65
C GLY A 409 -26.06 -6.61 32.11
N LYS A 410 -25.22 -6.40 31.08
CA LYS A 410 -24.88 -5.07 30.52
C LYS A 410 -25.44 -4.91 29.11
N ASN A 411 -25.80 -3.66 28.77
CA ASN A 411 -26.14 -3.29 27.41
C ASN A 411 -24.88 -2.89 26.66
N LEU A 412 -24.60 -3.58 25.55
CA LEU A 412 -23.46 -3.31 24.69
C LEU A 412 -23.91 -2.56 23.44
N PRO A 413 -23.23 -1.47 23.05
CA PRO A 413 -23.51 -0.80 21.79
C PRO A 413 -23.22 -1.74 20.62
N CYS A 414 -24.07 -1.74 19.63
CA CYS A 414 -23.91 -2.55 18.42
C CYS A 414 -24.39 -1.79 17.18
N VAL A 415 -23.73 -2.05 16.07
CA VAL A 415 -24.09 -1.50 14.76
C VAL A 415 -24.97 -2.51 14.01
N SER A 416 -26.02 -2.05 13.30
CA SER A 416 -26.89 -2.94 12.51
C SER A 416 -26.09 -3.69 11.44
N LYS A 417 -26.62 -4.86 11.01
CA LYS A 417 -25.95 -5.67 10.00
C LYS A 417 -25.69 -4.90 8.70
N GLU A 418 -26.68 -4.18 8.22
CA GLU A 418 -26.61 -3.41 6.97
C GLU A 418 -25.54 -2.31 7.03
N VAL A 419 -25.50 -1.57 8.15
CA VAL A 419 -24.50 -0.53 8.36
C VAL A 419 -23.10 -1.14 8.48
N ARG A 420 -22.94 -2.29 9.17
CA ARG A 420 -21.66 -3.00 9.24
C ARG A 420 -21.16 -3.40 7.86
N GLU A 421 -22.00 -3.99 7.01
CA GLU A 421 -21.65 -4.39 5.65
C GLU A 421 -21.21 -3.19 4.79
N ARG A 422 -21.87 -2.05 4.93
CA ARG A 422 -21.49 -0.79 4.24
C ARG A 422 -20.13 -0.28 4.71
N ILE A 423 -19.91 -0.23 6.02
CA ILE A 423 -18.63 0.18 6.59
C ILE A 423 -17.52 -0.80 6.16
N GLN A 424 -17.77 -2.10 6.23
CA GLN A 424 -16.79 -3.10 5.80
C GLN A 424 -16.44 -2.95 4.32
N LYS A 425 -17.42 -2.67 3.46
CA LYS A 425 -17.18 -2.40 2.05
C LYS A 425 -16.31 -1.15 1.83
N TRP A 426 -16.52 -0.11 2.62
CA TRP A 426 -15.69 1.11 2.59
C TRP A 426 -14.26 0.85 3.09
N LEU A 427 -14.08 -0.04 4.06
CA LEU A 427 -12.77 -0.44 4.60
C LEU A 427 -12.03 -1.45 3.71
N GLU A 428 -12.75 -2.14 2.82
CA GLU A 428 -12.19 -3.19 1.97
C GLU A 428 -11.08 -2.64 1.06
N GLY A 429 -9.90 -3.27 1.13
CA GLY A 429 -8.71 -2.82 0.40
C GLY A 429 -8.07 -1.52 0.92
N ASN A 430 -8.62 -0.91 1.99
CA ASN A 430 -8.14 0.34 2.59
C ASN A 430 -7.57 0.17 4.00
N LEU A 431 -8.09 -0.80 4.78
CA LEU A 431 -7.58 -1.11 6.13
C LEU A 431 -7.15 -2.58 6.21
N PHE A 432 -5.91 -2.81 6.65
CA PHE A 432 -5.33 -4.13 6.81
C PHE A 432 -4.95 -4.39 8.26
N LEU A 433 -5.39 -5.52 8.80
CA LEU A 433 -5.00 -6.00 10.13
C LEU A 433 -3.97 -7.12 9.99
N PHE A 434 -2.90 -7.05 10.76
CA PHE A 434 -1.91 -8.13 10.85
C PHE A 434 -2.57 -9.39 11.44
N ASP A 435 -2.35 -10.54 10.80
CA ASP A 435 -2.87 -11.80 11.31
C ASP A 435 -1.94 -12.38 12.39
N ASN A 436 -2.33 -12.23 13.65
CA ASN A 436 -1.58 -12.73 14.81
C ASN A 436 -1.44 -14.28 14.84
N LYS A 437 -2.12 -15.00 13.94
CA LYS A 437 -1.93 -16.45 13.78
C LYS A 437 -0.61 -16.80 13.09
N ILE A 438 0.02 -15.83 12.43
CA ILE A 438 1.36 -15.96 11.84
C ILE A 438 2.39 -15.77 12.98
N VAL A 439 2.34 -16.58 14.01
CA VAL A 439 3.30 -16.52 15.11
C VAL A 439 4.55 -17.31 14.73
N VAL A 440 5.63 -16.62 14.44
CA VAL A 440 6.98 -17.19 14.35
C VAL A 440 7.65 -16.88 15.69
N GLU A 441 7.87 -17.90 16.50
CA GLU A 441 8.26 -17.78 17.92
C GLU A 441 9.52 -16.97 18.24
N GLN A 442 10.35 -16.60 17.29
CA GLN A 442 11.62 -15.90 17.55
C GLN A 442 11.83 -14.57 16.79
N GLU A 443 10.95 -14.19 15.89
CA GLU A 443 11.18 -13.03 15.01
C GLU A 443 9.90 -12.21 14.72
N GLN A 444 9.04 -12.02 15.69
CA GLN A 444 7.75 -11.31 15.50
C GLN A 444 7.93 -9.92 14.89
N THR A 445 8.96 -9.17 15.27
CA THR A 445 9.27 -7.86 14.70
C THR A 445 9.62 -7.93 13.20
N LYS A 446 10.32 -8.98 12.79
CA LYS A 446 10.61 -9.21 11.36
C LYS A 446 9.36 -9.61 10.59
N ALA A 447 8.49 -10.44 11.18
CA ALA A 447 7.22 -10.80 10.57
C ALA A 447 6.32 -9.58 10.36
N ILE A 448 6.21 -8.70 11.38
CA ILE A 448 5.45 -7.43 11.27
C ILE A 448 6.03 -6.56 10.16
N LEU A 449 7.35 -6.34 10.15
CA LEU A 449 8.00 -5.54 9.11
C LEU A 449 7.81 -6.15 7.72
N GLY A 450 7.94 -7.48 7.56
CA GLY A 450 7.74 -8.16 6.29
C GLY A 450 6.31 -7.99 5.74
N VAL A 451 5.30 -8.11 6.60
CA VAL A 451 3.90 -7.84 6.22
C VAL A 451 3.70 -6.37 5.87
N PHE A 452 4.24 -5.45 6.68
CA PHE A 452 4.16 -4.01 6.42
C PHE A 452 4.84 -3.63 5.10
N GLU A 453 6.01 -4.20 4.81
CA GLU A 453 6.69 -4.01 3.51
C GLU A 453 5.83 -4.52 2.36
N GLY A 454 5.23 -5.69 2.48
CA GLY A 454 4.30 -6.22 1.49
C GLY A 454 3.10 -5.30 1.26
N LEU A 455 2.51 -4.76 2.33
CA LEU A 455 1.37 -3.84 2.25
C LEU A 455 1.76 -2.47 1.69
N ALA A 456 2.93 -1.94 2.06
CA ALA A 456 3.46 -0.70 1.50
C ALA A 456 3.73 -0.84 0.00
N ARG A 457 4.35 -1.95 -0.41
CA ARG A 457 4.70 -2.22 -1.81
C ARG A 457 3.46 -2.50 -2.67
N ARG A 458 2.63 -3.46 -2.26
CA ARG A 458 1.50 -3.93 -3.08
C ARG A 458 0.33 -2.96 -3.08
N TYR A 459 -0.04 -2.44 -1.92
CA TYR A 459 -1.25 -1.63 -1.76
C TYR A 459 -0.98 -0.14 -1.62
N GLY A 460 0.27 0.25 -1.40
CA GLY A 460 0.65 1.65 -1.21
C GLY A 460 0.15 2.23 0.12
N CYS A 461 0.07 1.42 1.17
CA CYS A 461 -0.32 1.88 2.50
C CYS A 461 0.60 3.02 2.99
N LYS A 462 0.00 4.06 3.57
CA LYS A 462 0.68 5.28 4.02
C LYS A 462 0.69 5.46 5.53
N LEU A 463 -0.25 4.86 6.25
CA LEU A 463 -0.29 4.87 7.71
C LEU A 463 -0.13 3.46 8.26
N PHE A 464 0.83 3.27 9.15
CA PHE A 464 1.06 2.00 9.83
C PHE A 464 0.98 2.19 11.34
N VAL A 465 0.36 1.26 12.04
CA VAL A 465 0.21 1.31 13.49
C VAL A 465 0.74 0.02 14.10
N VAL A 466 1.52 0.16 15.20
CA VAL A 466 1.96 -0.94 16.05
C VAL A 466 1.33 -0.75 17.44
N ASP A 467 0.25 -1.45 17.73
CA ASP A 467 -0.49 -1.42 19.00
C ASP A 467 -0.43 -2.80 19.67
N ASN A 468 0.42 -3.02 20.69
CA ASN A 468 1.40 -2.09 21.22
C ASN A 468 2.84 -2.59 21.00
N LEU A 469 3.82 -1.72 21.26
CA LEU A 469 5.24 -2.03 21.10
C LEU A 469 5.69 -3.23 21.98
N MET A 470 5.13 -3.38 23.18
CA MET A 470 5.48 -4.45 24.11
C MET A 470 5.04 -5.83 23.61
N SER A 471 3.86 -5.94 23.05
CA SER A 471 3.33 -7.20 22.51
C SER A 471 4.06 -7.66 21.24
N ALA A 472 4.79 -6.75 20.59
CA ALA A 472 5.62 -7.07 19.42
C ALA A 472 6.99 -7.68 19.80
N LEU A 473 7.34 -7.74 21.10
CA LEU A 473 8.62 -8.20 21.60
C LEU A 473 8.44 -9.43 22.49
N THR A 474 9.27 -10.43 22.28
CA THR A 474 9.12 -11.75 22.93
C THR A 474 10.04 -11.99 24.13
N SER A 475 11.03 -11.10 24.41
CA SER A 475 12.00 -11.29 25.48
C SER A 475 11.99 -10.15 26.51
N PRO A 476 11.71 -10.44 27.81
CA PRO A 476 11.71 -9.40 28.86
C PRO A 476 13.11 -8.91 29.27
N GLU A 477 14.15 -9.71 29.13
CA GLU A 477 15.48 -9.38 29.65
C GLU A 477 16.28 -8.38 28.81
N GLU A 478 15.95 -8.26 27.50
CA GLU A 478 16.56 -7.30 26.56
C GLU A 478 15.56 -6.24 26.06
N GLU A 479 14.46 -6.06 26.75
CA GLU A 479 13.30 -5.29 26.29
C GLU A 479 13.63 -3.88 25.80
N ASN A 480 14.37 -3.11 26.56
CA ASN A 480 14.72 -1.72 26.20
C ASN A 480 15.57 -1.63 24.92
N ARG A 481 16.48 -2.60 24.75
CA ARG A 481 17.37 -2.64 23.58
C ARG A 481 16.62 -3.12 22.34
N ALA A 482 15.76 -4.12 22.51
CA ALA A 482 14.90 -4.64 21.45
C ALA A 482 13.89 -3.59 20.99
N GLN A 483 13.28 -2.84 21.90
CA GLN A 483 12.39 -1.72 21.60
C GLN A 483 13.09 -0.63 20.79
N ALA A 484 14.28 -0.20 21.22
CA ALA A 484 15.06 0.81 20.49
C ALA A 484 15.43 0.33 19.07
N LYS A 485 15.85 -0.93 18.94
CA LYS A 485 16.17 -1.55 17.65
C LYS A 485 14.96 -1.60 16.73
N PHE A 486 13.81 -2.07 17.22
CA PHE A 486 12.60 -2.16 16.43
C PHE A 486 12.08 -0.78 16.02
N THR A 487 12.15 0.22 16.93
CA THR A 487 11.82 1.62 16.61
C THR A 487 12.71 2.16 15.50
N ALA A 488 14.01 1.90 15.53
CA ALA A 488 14.93 2.29 14.48
C ALA A 488 14.61 1.60 13.14
N GLN A 489 14.22 0.33 13.17
CA GLN A 489 13.77 -0.40 11.99
C GLN A 489 12.47 0.18 11.41
N LEU A 490 11.49 0.54 12.27
CA LEU A 490 10.25 1.19 11.85
C LEU A 490 10.52 2.59 11.27
N LYS A 491 11.48 3.35 11.81
CA LYS A 491 11.89 4.65 11.23
C LYS A 491 12.54 4.48 9.86
N ALA A 492 13.41 3.49 9.69
CA ALA A 492 14.00 3.14 8.40
C ALA A 492 12.94 2.69 7.39
N PHE A 493 11.99 1.87 7.84
CA PHE A 493 10.83 1.44 7.04
C PHE A 493 9.99 2.63 6.60
N ALA A 494 9.64 3.54 7.54
CA ALA A 494 8.84 4.73 7.24
C ALA A 494 9.52 5.60 6.18
N SER A 495 10.83 5.84 6.31
CA SER A 495 11.62 6.61 5.35
C SER A 495 11.67 5.92 3.99
N LYS A 496 11.96 4.61 3.95
CA LYS A 496 12.07 3.82 2.73
C LYS A 496 10.77 3.82 1.91
N TYR A 497 9.63 3.64 2.58
CA TYR A 497 8.33 3.50 1.91
C TYR A 497 7.52 4.79 1.88
N ARG A 498 8.10 5.91 2.33
CA ARG A 498 7.44 7.23 2.37
C ARG A 498 6.05 7.11 3.01
N CYS A 499 6.00 6.59 4.23
CA CYS A 499 4.79 6.37 5.01
C CYS A 499 5.02 6.90 6.44
N HIS A 500 3.97 6.93 7.25
CA HIS A 500 4.06 7.27 8.67
C HIS A 500 3.77 6.07 9.55
N VAL A 501 4.52 5.93 10.64
CA VAL A 501 4.32 4.85 11.62
C VAL A 501 3.93 5.43 12.97
N ILE A 502 2.82 4.97 13.52
CA ILE A 502 2.42 5.25 14.90
C ILE A 502 2.74 4.03 15.77
N MET A 503 3.50 4.24 16.82
CA MET A 503 3.80 3.21 17.82
C MET A 503 3.05 3.52 19.11
N VAL A 504 2.28 2.56 19.59
CA VAL A 504 1.63 2.66 20.90
C VAL A 504 2.59 2.12 21.96
N ALA A 505 2.89 2.93 22.96
CA ALA A 505 3.78 2.59 24.07
C ALA A 505 3.11 2.88 25.41
N HIS A 506 3.33 2.01 26.39
CA HIS A 506 2.86 2.25 27.76
C HIS A 506 3.80 3.24 28.48
N PRO A 507 3.28 4.06 29.39
CA PRO A 507 4.12 4.86 30.25
C PRO A 507 4.85 4.00 31.28
N ARG A 508 6.01 4.45 31.76
CA ARG A 508 6.65 3.89 32.96
C ARG A 508 5.74 4.13 34.17
N LYS A 509 5.83 3.25 35.18
CA LYS A 509 5.16 3.49 36.46
C LYS A 509 5.70 4.80 37.04
N SER A 510 4.90 5.86 37.02
CA SER A 510 5.29 7.16 37.53
C SER A 510 5.23 7.17 39.05
N ASN A 511 6.30 7.57 39.72
CA ASN A 511 6.34 7.81 41.15
C ASN A 511 5.69 9.19 41.45
N GLY A 512 4.36 9.30 41.33
CA GLY A 512 3.60 10.47 41.80
C GLY A 512 3.73 11.78 41.03
N LYS A 513 4.37 11.83 39.87
CA LYS A 513 4.43 13.03 39.02
C LYS A 513 3.05 13.40 38.49
N LYS A 514 2.69 14.71 38.53
CA LYS A 514 1.40 15.24 38.13
C LYS A 514 1.23 15.39 36.60
N GLU A 515 2.31 15.52 35.84
CA GLU A 515 2.30 15.71 34.39
C GLU A 515 3.17 14.68 33.69
N PHE A 516 2.71 14.24 32.52
CA PHE A 516 3.44 13.27 31.69
C PHE A 516 4.54 14.01 30.91
N GLU A 517 5.78 13.51 31.03
CA GLU A 517 6.94 13.96 30.29
C GLU A 517 7.43 12.89 29.31
N ASN A 518 8.20 13.29 28.29
CA ASN A 518 8.74 12.34 27.30
C ASN A 518 9.57 11.21 27.91
N GLU A 519 10.15 11.44 29.09
CA GLU A 519 10.96 10.48 29.86
C GLU A 519 10.10 9.42 30.54
N ASP A 520 8.80 9.65 30.67
CA ASP A 520 7.85 8.71 31.26
C ASP A 520 7.41 7.58 30.31
N ILE A 521 7.85 7.61 29.05
CA ILE A 521 7.60 6.53 28.09
C ILE A 521 8.36 5.27 28.54
N SER A 522 7.65 4.14 28.63
CA SER A 522 8.27 2.85 28.91
C SER A 522 9.21 2.46 27.79
N GLY A 523 10.42 2.04 28.15
CA GLY A 523 11.47 1.73 27.20
C GLY A 523 12.68 2.64 27.34
N SER A 524 13.58 2.62 26.36
CA SER A 524 14.76 3.47 26.39
C SER A 524 14.39 4.91 25.98
N SER A 525 15.11 5.90 26.53
CA SER A 525 15.04 7.30 26.06
C SER A 525 15.29 7.44 24.53
N ALA A 526 15.95 6.43 23.94
CA ALA A 526 16.16 6.32 22.52
C ALA A 526 14.85 6.28 21.70
N ILE A 527 13.78 5.68 22.24
CA ILE A 527 12.48 5.61 21.56
C ILE A 527 11.90 7.00 21.39
N GLY A 528 11.84 7.76 22.50
CA GLY A 528 11.40 9.14 22.50
C GLY A 528 12.26 10.03 21.58
N ASN A 529 13.56 9.78 21.52
CA ASN A 529 14.49 10.54 20.68
C ASN A 529 14.26 10.29 19.16
N LEU A 530 13.91 9.07 18.76
CA LEU A 530 13.65 8.72 17.36
C LEU A 530 12.31 9.25 16.84
N ALA A 531 11.33 9.44 17.72
CA ALA A 531 10.00 9.90 17.34
C ALA A 531 10.00 11.37 16.90
N ASP A 532 9.17 11.69 15.92
CA ASP A 532 8.92 13.06 15.46
C ASP A 532 7.85 13.74 16.34
N PHE A 533 6.84 12.99 16.75
CA PHE A 533 5.80 13.43 17.68
C PHE A 533 5.67 12.45 18.85
N VAL A 534 5.39 12.97 20.03
CA VAL A 534 4.96 12.20 21.20
C VAL A 534 3.62 12.75 21.67
N ILE A 535 2.62 11.89 21.58
CA ILE A 535 1.23 12.18 21.88
C ILE A 535 0.83 11.32 23.07
N ASN A 536 0.31 11.94 24.12
CA ASN A 536 -0.20 11.25 25.31
C ASN A 536 -1.71 11.42 25.42
N VAL A 537 -2.43 10.32 25.60
CA VAL A 537 -3.87 10.35 25.91
C VAL A 537 -4.03 10.39 27.41
N GLU A 538 -4.84 11.31 27.92
CA GLU A 538 -5.08 11.53 29.34
C GLU A 538 -6.60 11.52 29.61
N ARG A 539 -7.00 10.89 30.71
CA ARG A 539 -8.39 10.85 31.15
C ARG A 539 -8.64 11.77 32.34
N TYR A 540 -7.66 11.93 33.22
CA TYR A 540 -7.77 12.71 34.45
C TYR A 540 -6.63 13.72 34.57
N PRO A 541 -6.85 14.91 35.19
CA PRO A 541 -8.13 15.41 35.69
C PRO A 541 -9.10 15.82 34.58
N THR A 542 -8.63 16.01 33.37
CA THR A 542 -9.44 16.36 32.19
C THR A 542 -9.08 15.42 31.05
N ARG A 543 -10.08 14.92 30.34
CA ARG A 543 -9.86 14.05 29.19
C ARG A 543 -9.30 14.85 28.01
N GLY A 544 -8.26 14.33 27.39
CA GLY A 544 -7.69 14.99 26.25
C GLY A 544 -6.44 14.34 25.69
N ILE A 545 -5.84 15.04 24.77
CA ILE A 545 -4.62 14.67 24.07
C ILE A 545 -3.56 15.71 24.41
N ARG A 546 -2.40 15.26 24.90
CA ARG A 546 -1.23 16.11 25.16
C ARG A 546 -0.14 15.84 24.15
N LEU A 547 0.26 16.86 23.40
CA LEU A 547 1.45 16.82 22.54
C LEU A 547 2.66 17.27 23.38
N THR A 548 3.56 16.33 23.70
CA THR A 548 4.74 16.60 24.53
C THR A 548 6.02 16.76 23.72
N LYS A 549 6.04 16.21 22.50
CA LYS A 549 7.14 16.40 21.54
C LYS A 549 6.60 16.71 20.16
N ASN A 550 7.18 17.71 19.53
CA ASN A 550 6.94 18.09 18.15
C ASN A 550 8.28 18.53 17.56
N ARG A 551 8.86 17.67 16.71
CA ARG A 551 10.17 17.93 16.11
C ARG A 551 10.08 18.98 15.00
N ILE A 552 8.91 19.14 14.38
CA ILE A 552 8.74 19.94 13.18
C ILE A 552 8.62 21.42 13.53
N PHE A 553 7.66 21.76 14.41
CA PHE A 553 7.35 23.15 14.75
C PHE A 553 7.72 23.50 16.19
N GLY A 554 8.00 22.51 17.04
CA GLY A 554 8.31 22.72 18.46
C GLY A 554 7.09 22.95 19.36
N ASP A 555 5.91 23.16 18.80
CA ASP A 555 4.66 23.40 19.55
C ASP A 555 4.32 22.22 20.43
N LYS A 556 3.88 22.52 21.65
CA LYS A 556 3.40 21.57 22.65
C LYS A 556 2.10 22.09 23.25
N GLY A 557 1.29 21.20 23.78
CA GLY A 557 0.05 21.65 24.41
C GLY A 557 -0.91 20.52 24.71
N PHE A 558 -2.04 20.92 25.33
CA PHE A 558 -3.13 20.03 25.69
C PHE A 558 -4.39 20.38 24.89
N ILE A 559 -5.07 19.34 24.42
CA ILE A 559 -6.29 19.43 23.62
C ILE A 559 -7.38 18.76 24.42
N ASN A 560 -8.37 19.52 24.88
CA ASN A 560 -9.55 18.97 25.53
C ASN A 560 -10.35 18.12 24.56
N CYS A 561 -10.80 16.97 24.99
CA CYS A 561 -11.56 16.03 24.18
C CYS A 561 -12.81 15.54 24.91
N ASP A 562 -13.85 15.32 24.14
CA ASP A 562 -15.07 14.64 24.56
C ASP A 562 -14.99 13.17 24.14
N TYR A 563 -15.58 12.30 24.93
CA TYR A 563 -15.64 10.87 24.62
C TYR A 563 -17.10 10.43 24.57
N ASP A 564 -17.48 9.83 23.47
CA ASP A 564 -18.78 9.22 23.32
C ASP A 564 -18.68 7.70 23.53
N PRO A 565 -19.25 7.16 24.61
CA PRO A 565 -19.18 5.73 24.91
C PRO A 565 -19.99 4.87 23.92
N ALA A 566 -20.98 5.42 23.22
CA ALA A 566 -21.80 4.68 22.27
C ALA A 566 -21.02 4.38 20.98
N THR A 567 -20.40 5.39 20.39
CA THR A 567 -19.55 5.25 19.20
C THR A 567 -18.10 4.96 19.52
N ARG A 568 -17.70 5.00 20.79
CA ARG A 568 -16.30 4.93 21.23
C ARG A 568 -15.41 5.96 20.54
N ARG A 569 -15.95 7.14 20.23
CA ARG A 569 -15.20 8.22 19.60
C ARG A 569 -14.61 9.16 20.63
N LEU A 570 -13.42 9.65 20.33
CA LEU A 570 -12.78 10.77 20.99
C LEU A 570 -12.76 11.92 20.00
N SER A 571 -13.40 13.03 20.33
CA SER A 571 -13.48 14.23 19.50
C SER A 571 -12.92 15.44 20.24
N GLN A 572 -12.42 16.43 19.51
CA GLN A 572 -11.97 17.68 20.12
C GLN A 572 -13.19 18.43 20.70
N HIS A 573 -13.08 18.86 21.97
CA HIS A 573 -14.16 19.61 22.63
C HIS A 573 -14.58 20.85 21.84
N GLY A 574 -15.89 21.02 21.66
CA GLY A 574 -16.47 22.15 20.93
C GLY A 574 -16.37 22.08 19.41
N VAL A 575 -15.87 20.98 18.84
CA VAL A 575 -15.82 20.74 17.40
C VAL A 575 -16.88 19.70 17.03
N PRO A 576 -17.71 19.94 16.01
CA PRO A 576 -18.69 18.94 15.55
C PRO A 576 -18.02 17.63 15.17
N GLU A 577 -18.68 16.52 15.45
CA GLU A 577 -18.19 15.20 15.05
C GLU A 577 -18.09 15.09 13.52
N PHE A 578 -17.00 14.45 13.08
CA PHE A 578 -16.75 14.21 11.67
C PHE A 578 -17.57 13.02 11.17
N ARG A 579 -18.14 13.16 9.95
CA ARG A 579 -18.89 12.10 9.26
C ARG A 579 -18.02 11.48 8.16
N TYR A 580 -18.02 10.16 8.11
CA TYR A 580 -17.28 9.42 7.08
C TYR A 580 -18.10 9.24 5.80
N SER A 581 -17.41 9.20 4.67
CA SER A 581 -18.02 9.16 3.32
C SER A 581 -18.86 7.92 3.03
N TRP A 582 -18.65 6.83 3.75
CA TRP A 582 -19.50 5.65 3.61
C TRP A 582 -20.98 5.93 3.85
N ASP A 583 -21.31 6.97 4.61
CA ASP A 583 -22.68 7.39 4.91
C ASP A 583 -23.28 8.35 3.86
N HIS A 584 -22.46 8.97 2.99
CA HIS A 584 -22.91 9.94 1.98
C HIS A 584 -23.56 9.30 0.74
N SER A 585 -23.64 7.97 0.65
CA SER A 585 -24.16 7.25 -0.52
C SER A 585 -25.69 7.18 -0.62
N GLY A 586 -26.42 8.25 -0.34
CA GLY A 586 -27.80 8.52 -0.82
C GLY A 586 -28.88 7.46 -0.54
N ILE A 587 -28.77 6.65 0.49
CA ILE A 587 -29.82 5.70 0.88
C ILE A 587 -30.66 6.30 2.00
N GLN A 588 -31.98 6.25 1.81
CA GLN A 588 -32.97 6.63 2.81
C GLN A 588 -32.57 6.07 4.19
N GLU A 589 -32.68 6.93 5.21
CA GLU A 589 -32.51 6.51 6.59
C GLU A 589 -33.35 5.25 6.82
N PRO A 590 -32.78 4.18 7.42
CA PRO A 590 -33.59 3.07 7.85
C PRO A 590 -34.64 3.66 8.81
N GLU A 591 -35.93 3.46 8.51
CA GLU A 591 -36.99 3.75 9.45
C GLU A 591 -36.64 3.02 10.75
N HIS A 592 -36.29 3.79 11.78
CA HIS A 592 -36.14 3.24 13.11
C HIS A 592 -37.42 2.48 13.42
N PRO A 593 -37.37 1.25 13.89
CA PRO A 593 -38.47 0.70 14.63
C PRO A 593 -38.57 1.58 15.90
N ALA A 594 -39.26 2.71 15.76
CA ALA A 594 -39.71 3.50 16.86
C ALA A 594 -40.79 2.69 17.58
N ASN A 595 -40.38 1.78 18.41
CA ASN A 595 -41.17 1.20 19.49
C ASN A 595 -40.42 -0.05 20.00
N GLU A 596 -39.88 0.13 21.17
CA GLU A 596 -39.46 -0.81 22.21
C GLU A 596 -38.08 -0.44 22.78
N LEU A 597 -37.93 0.83 23.17
CA LEU A 597 -36.94 1.17 24.18
C LEU A 597 -37.70 1.39 25.50
N PRO A 598 -37.45 0.62 26.56
CA PRO A 598 -37.96 0.99 27.89
C PRO A 598 -37.33 2.32 28.29
N GLU A 599 -38.18 3.28 28.70
CA GLU A 599 -37.74 4.55 29.30
C GLU A 599 -36.78 4.25 30.47
N PHE A 600 -35.53 4.63 30.32
CA PHE A 600 -34.56 4.57 31.42
C PHE A 600 -34.87 5.73 32.38
N LYS A 601 -35.35 5.43 33.57
CA LYS A 601 -35.22 6.32 34.71
C LYS A 601 -33.75 6.54 34.98
N LYS A 602 -33.31 7.79 34.95
CA LYS A 602 -32.01 8.19 35.49
C LYS A 602 -31.98 7.83 36.96
N ASP A 603 -31.24 6.77 37.31
CA ASP A 603 -30.80 6.62 38.71
C ASP A 603 -29.74 7.68 38.95
N GLU A 604 -30.09 8.69 39.71
CA GLU A 604 -29.16 9.63 40.30
C GLU A 604 -28.43 8.91 41.44
N GLY A 605 -27.24 8.51 41.19
CA GLY A 605 -26.35 8.02 42.25
C GLY A 605 -25.59 6.74 41.90
N GLN A 606 -24.37 6.95 41.55
CA GLN A 606 -23.18 6.09 41.44
C GLN A 606 -22.66 5.96 40.01
N GLU A 607 -21.76 6.88 39.66
CA GLU A 607 -20.80 6.73 38.59
C GLU A 607 -19.77 5.64 38.96
N GLU A 608 -20.09 4.39 38.70
CA GLU A 608 -19.10 3.36 38.52
C GLU A 608 -18.98 3.12 37.01
N ASP A 609 -17.91 3.64 36.46
CA ASP A 609 -17.48 3.46 35.10
C ASP A 609 -17.01 1.99 34.92
N PRO A 610 -17.50 1.23 33.92
CA PRO A 610 -17.24 -0.21 33.79
C PRO A 610 -15.90 -0.59 33.18
N PHE A 611 -14.89 0.32 33.10
CA PHE A 611 -13.53 -0.05 32.68
C PHE A 611 -12.46 0.84 33.31
#